data_112d34157954ef9fbc6fd67bb5a495af
#
_entry.id   112d34157954ef9fbc6fd67bb5a495af
#
_cell.length_a   1.000
_cell.length_b   1.000
_cell.length_c   1.000
_cell.angle_alpha   90.00
_cell.angle_beta   90.00
_cell.angle_gamma   90.00
#
_symmetry.space_group_name_H-M   'P 1'
#
loop_
_entity.id
_entity.type
_entity.pdbx_description
1 polymer ?
#
loop_
_entity_poly.entity_id
_entity_poly.type
_entity_poly.pdbx_seq_one_letter_code
_entity_poly.pdbx_strand_id
1 'polypeptide(L)'
;VVSETIESFGGAGYVEDTGLPVLLRDAQVLPIWEGTTNVLSLDALLRADVARALPALQARLWRIEAGCGAGAAPYAASALRAVERVAAWLAQARDAAHVQAGARRATLTLGRSLELALLAEH
;
A
#
# COMPACT_ATOMS: atom_id res chain seq x y z
N VAL A 1 12.70 3.84 -4.10
CA VAL A 1 13.13 4.69 -5.23
C VAL A 1 14.16 5.71 -4.77
N VAL A 2 13.83 6.73 -3.92
CA VAL A 2 14.76 7.82 -3.55
C VAL A 2 16.08 7.30 -2.95
N SER A 3 16.03 6.33 -2.03
CA SER A 3 17.23 5.75 -1.41
C SER A 3 18.16 5.12 -2.45
N GLU A 4 17.63 4.31 -3.36
CA GLU A 4 18.39 3.66 -4.43
C GLU A 4 18.92 4.67 -5.45
N THR A 5 18.12 5.72 -5.73
CA THR A 5 18.57 6.82 -6.60
C THR A 5 19.79 7.52 -6.00
N ILE A 6 19.75 7.86 -4.70
CA ILE A 6 20.87 8.52 -4.02
C ILE A 6 22.09 7.60 -3.96
N GLU A 7 21.90 6.30 -3.72
CA GLU A 7 22.97 5.31 -3.76
C GLU A 7 23.70 5.29 -5.11
N SER A 8 22.99 5.48 -6.22
CA SER A 8 23.58 5.52 -7.56
C SER A 8 24.55 6.69 -7.78
N PHE A 9 24.47 7.73 -6.96
CA PHE A 9 25.42 8.85 -6.98
C PHE A 9 26.70 8.59 -6.15
N GLY A 10 26.80 7.43 -5.49
CA GLY A 10 27.95 7.08 -4.64
C GLY A 10 28.19 8.11 -3.53
N GLY A 11 29.44 8.51 -3.32
CA GLY A 11 29.80 9.49 -2.28
C GLY A 11 29.09 10.84 -2.40
N ALA A 12 28.73 11.27 -3.61
CA ALA A 12 27.99 12.50 -3.83
C ALA A 12 26.57 12.43 -3.24
N GLY A 13 25.97 11.24 -3.14
CA GLY A 13 24.69 11.03 -2.49
C GLY A 13 24.73 11.18 -0.95
N TYR A 14 25.94 11.17 -0.36
CA TYR A 14 26.15 11.24 1.09
C TYR A 14 26.58 12.61 1.59
N VAL A 15 27.42 13.33 0.83
CA VAL A 15 27.97 14.63 1.26
C VAL A 15 26.95 15.76 1.13
N GLU A 16 26.87 16.63 2.14
CA GLU A 16 25.81 17.65 2.27
C GLU A 16 25.90 18.77 1.20
N ASP A 17 27.08 19.08 0.71
CA ASP A 17 27.32 20.17 -0.26
C ASP A 17 26.71 19.91 -1.65
N THR A 18 26.35 18.66 -1.96
CA THR A 18 25.67 18.31 -3.21
C THR A 18 24.16 18.59 -3.18
N GLY A 19 23.57 18.75 -2.00
CA GLY A 19 22.12 18.89 -1.81
C GLY A 19 21.32 17.59 -2.01
N LEU A 20 21.94 16.47 -2.44
CA LEU A 20 21.26 15.20 -2.63
C LEU A 20 20.73 14.58 -1.33
N PRO A 21 21.47 14.60 -0.19
CA PRO A 21 20.94 14.06 1.08
C PRO A 21 19.66 14.74 1.56
N VAL A 22 19.43 16.00 1.22
CA VAL A 22 18.18 16.73 1.55
C VAL A 22 16.97 16.03 0.92
N LEU A 23 17.08 15.59 -0.34
CA LEU A 23 16.00 14.90 -1.05
C LEU A 23 15.57 13.60 -0.34
N LEU A 24 16.53 12.89 0.26
CA LEU A 24 16.22 11.69 1.04
C LEU A 24 15.47 12.07 2.34
N ARG A 25 15.93 13.09 3.05
CA ARG A 25 15.25 13.56 4.27
C ARG A 25 13.84 14.06 3.98
N ASP A 26 13.66 14.80 2.90
CA ASP A 26 12.33 15.28 2.48
C ASP A 26 11.41 14.11 2.10
N ALA A 27 11.93 13.09 1.43
CA ALA A 27 11.17 11.88 1.14
C ALA A 27 10.80 11.11 2.42
N GLN A 28 11.65 11.12 3.44
CA GLN A 28 11.38 10.46 4.72
C GLN A 28 10.30 11.17 5.57
N VAL A 29 10.02 12.43 5.34
CA VAL A 29 8.94 13.13 6.04
C VAL A 29 7.54 12.63 5.64
N LEU A 30 7.38 12.17 4.39
CA LEU A 30 6.08 11.74 3.84
C LEU A 30 5.39 10.65 4.68
N PRO A 31 6.07 9.60 5.16
CA PRO A 31 5.43 8.58 6.01
C PRO A 31 5.37 8.97 7.49
N ILE A 32 5.63 10.23 7.86
CA ILE A 32 5.72 10.69 9.25
C ILE A 32 4.72 11.82 9.55
N TRP A 33 4.66 12.86 8.73
CA TRP A 33 4.09 14.16 9.08
C TRP A 33 2.56 14.18 9.28
N GLU A 34 1.80 13.34 8.59
CA GLU A 34 0.34 13.20 8.79
C GLU A 34 -0.03 11.96 9.63
N GLY A 35 0.96 11.30 10.17
CA GLY A 35 0.82 10.07 10.94
C GLY A 35 1.68 8.95 10.35
N THR A 36 2.35 8.23 11.23
CA THR A 36 3.18 7.10 10.78
C THR A 36 2.32 6.01 10.14
N THR A 37 2.91 5.20 9.28
CA THR A 37 2.22 4.08 8.61
C THR A 37 1.45 3.21 9.60
N ASN A 38 1.97 2.98 10.81
CA ASN A 38 1.27 2.18 11.82
C ASN A 38 0.02 2.90 12.34
N VAL A 39 0.14 4.20 12.64
CA VAL A 39 -1.00 5.01 13.12
C VAL A 39 -2.10 5.07 12.07
N LEU A 40 -1.76 5.38 10.82
CA LEU A 40 -2.73 5.42 9.72
C LEU A 40 -3.36 4.04 9.46
N SER A 41 -2.59 2.96 9.60
CA SER A 41 -3.12 1.61 9.43
C SER A 41 -4.13 1.24 10.51
N LEU A 42 -3.87 1.62 11.76
CA LEU A 42 -4.80 1.43 12.87
C LEU A 42 -6.05 2.28 12.70
N ASP A 43 -5.88 3.54 12.30
CA ASP A 43 -7.00 4.44 12.04
C ASP A 43 -7.91 3.90 10.93
N ALA A 44 -7.35 3.46 9.83
CA ALA A 44 -8.09 2.89 8.70
C ALA A 44 -8.92 1.66 9.12
N LEU A 45 -8.35 0.75 9.90
CA LEU A 45 -9.04 -0.50 10.27
C LEU A 45 -9.98 -0.38 11.45
N LEU A 46 -9.66 0.47 12.44
CA LEU A 46 -10.42 0.54 13.69
C LEU A 46 -11.38 1.73 13.76
N ARG A 47 -11.10 2.83 13.06
CA ARG A 47 -11.92 4.05 13.11
C ARG A 47 -12.63 4.35 11.80
N ALA A 48 -11.95 4.26 10.68
CA ALA A 48 -12.54 4.51 9.36
C ALA A 48 -13.37 3.33 8.83
N ASP A 49 -13.38 2.19 9.54
CA ASP A 49 -14.16 0.98 9.21
C ASP A 49 -13.94 0.56 7.74
N VAL A 50 -12.69 0.37 7.37
CA VAL A 50 -12.32 -0.03 6.00
C VAL A 50 -13.01 -1.33 5.56
N ALA A 51 -13.45 -2.16 6.52
CA ALA A 51 -14.18 -3.38 6.23
C ALA A 51 -15.48 -3.11 5.44
N ARG A 52 -16.15 -1.97 5.68
CA ARG A 52 -17.33 -1.54 4.91
C ARG A 52 -17.00 -1.14 3.48
N ALA A 53 -15.79 -0.68 3.23
CA ALA A 53 -15.34 -0.28 1.88
C ALA A 53 -14.85 -1.46 1.04
N LEU A 54 -14.52 -2.61 1.65
CA LEU A 54 -13.96 -3.76 0.94
C LEU A 54 -14.82 -4.26 -0.22
N PRO A 55 -16.16 -4.38 -0.11
CA PRO A 55 -16.98 -4.81 -1.26
C PRO A 55 -16.87 -3.87 -2.46
N ALA A 56 -16.81 -2.56 -2.22
CA ALA A 56 -16.64 -1.58 -3.29
C ALA A 56 -15.25 -1.67 -3.95
N LEU A 57 -14.20 -1.88 -3.15
CA LEU A 57 -12.85 -2.11 -3.64
C LEU A 57 -12.79 -3.40 -4.48
N GLN A 58 -13.32 -4.50 -3.98
CA GLN A 58 -13.37 -5.78 -4.70
C GLN A 58 -14.11 -5.63 -6.05
N ALA A 59 -15.26 -4.96 -6.06
CA ALA A 59 -16.01 -4.70 -7.29
C ALA A 59 -15.22 -3.83 -8.27
N ARG A 60 -14.43 -2.88 -7.80
CA ARG A 60 -13.55 -2.06 -8.65
C ARG A 60 -12.43 -2.92 -9.27
N LEU A 61 -11.75 -3.72 -8.46
CA LEU A 61 -10.67 -4.61 -8.92
C LEU A 61 -11.18 -5.66 -9.89
N TRP A 62 -12.34 -6.23 -9.64
CA TRP A 62 -12.99 -7.18 -10.54
C TRP A 62 -13.28 -6.56 -11.93
N ARG A 63 -13.77 -5.32 -11.97
CA ARG A 63 -13.99 -4.60 -13.24
C ARG A 63 -12.68 -4.36 -13.99
N ILE A 64 -11.60 -4.03 -13.27
CA ILE A 64 -10.28 -3.87 -13.87
C ILE A 64 -9.79 -5.20 -14.46
N GLU A 65 -9.88 -6.29 -13.70
CA GLU A 65 -9.49 -7.62 -14.18
C GLU A 65 -10.25 -8.04 -15.43
N ALA A 66 -11.56 -7.79 -15.44
CA ALA A 66 -12.41 -8.14 -16.60
C ALA A 66 -12.16 -7.27 -17.84
N GLY A 67 -11.64 -6.04 -17.66
CA GLY A 67 -11.43 -5.07 -18.74
C GLY A 67 -9.99 -4.90 -19.21
N CYS A 68 -9.00 -5.38 -18.46
CA CYS A 68 -7.59 -5.20 -18.83
C CYS A 68 -7.14 -6.21 -19.89
N GLY A 69 -6.05 -5.86 -20.60
CA GLY A 69 -5.47 -6.73 -21.63
C GLY A 69 -4.92 -8.05 -21.06
N ALA A 70 -4.84 -9.07 -21.90
CA ALA A 70 -4.41 -10.42 -21.50
C ALA A 70 -3.04 -10.45 -20.78
N GLY A 71 -2.11 -9.55 -21.13
CA GLY A 71 -0.80 -9.42 -20.48
C GLY A 71 -0.88 -8.87 -19.06
N ALA A 72 -1.88 -8.03 -18.76
CA ALA A 72 -2.08 -7.40 -17.47
C ALA A 72 -3.04 -8.19 -16.54
N ALA A 73 -3.89 -9.03 -17.08
CA ALA A 73 -4.89 -9.80 -16.35
C ALA A 73 -4.31 -10.63 -15.18
N PRO A 74 -3.16 -11.31 -15.26
CA PRO A 74 -2.59 -12.03 -14.10
C PRO A 74 -2.24 -11.12 -12.92
N TYR A 75 -1.85 -9.88 -13.18
CA TYR A 75 -1.52 -8.90 -12.13
C TYR A 75 -2.79 -8.37 -11.47
N ALA A 76 -3.82 -8.02 -12.24
CA ALA A 76 -5.13 -7.62 -11.74
C ALA A 76 -5.77 -8.74 -10.90
N ALA A 77 -5.75 -9.98 -11.37
CA ALA A 77 -6.22 -11.15 -10.62
C ALA A 77 -5.43 -11.36 -9.31
N SER A 78 -4.13 -11.12 -9.32
CA SER A 78 -3.31 -11.21 -8.11
C SER A 78 -3.69 -10.14 -7.08
N ALA A 79 -3.94 -8.91 -7.53
CA ALA A 79 -4.42 -7.82 -6.70
C ALA A 79 -5.78 -8.15 -6.05
N LEU A 80 -6.73 -8.65 -6.83
CA LEU A 80 -8.04 -9.05 -6.34
C LEU A 80 -7.95 -10.14 -5.27
N ARG A 81 -7.20 -11.21 -5.54
CA ARG A 81 -6.96 -12.28 -4.57
C ARG A 81 -6.29 -11.79 -3.28
N ALA A 82 -5.43 -10.78 -3.35
CA ALA A 82 -4.80 -10.21 -2.15
C ALA A 82 -5.82 -9.45 -1.29
N VAL A 83 -6.74 -8.71 -1.89
CA VAL A 83 -7.84 -8.03 -1.18
C VAL A 83 -8.81 -9.05 -0.58
N GLU A 84 -9.14 -10.12 -1.29
CA GLU A 84 -10.00 -11.20 -0.77
C GLU A 84 -9.37 -11.87 0.48
N ARG A 85 -8.06 -12.10 0.48
CA ARG A 85 -7.36 -12.61 1.67
C ARG A 85 -7.43 -11.66 2.86
N VAL A 86 -7.31 -10.36 2.63
CA VAL A 86 -7.48 -9.37 3.71
C VAL A 86 -8.91 -9.37 4.23
N ALA A 87 -9.90 -9.43 3.34
CA ALA A 87 -11.31 -9.51 3.73
C ALA A 87 -11.60 -10.77 4.57
N ALA A 88 -11.10 -11.92 4.13
CA ALA A 88 -11.26 -13.18 4.87
C ALA A 88 -10.56 -13.14 6.24
N TRP A 89 -9.37 -12.53 6.32
CA TRP A 89 -8.67 -12.35 7.60
C TRP A 89 -9.44 -11.43 8.55
N LEU A 90 -10.00 -10.31 8.07
CA LEU A 90 -10.82 -9.41 8.88
C LEU A 90 -12.09 -10.12 9.39
N ALA A 91 -12.75 -10.91 8.54
CA ALA A 91 -13.94 -11.68 8.92
C ALA A 91 -13.65 -12.74 9.99
N GLN A 92 -12.41 -13.22 10.10
CA GLN A 92 -11.96 -14.21 11.08
C GLN A 92 -11.31 -13.57 12.32
N ALA A 93 -11.21 -12.24 12.37
CA ALA A 93 -10.61 -11.53 13.49
C ALA A 93 -11.42 -11.75 14.78
N ARG A 94 -10.74 -12.24 15.84
CA ARG A 94 -11.37 -12.62 17.10
C ARG A 94 -11.66 -11.44 18.02
N ASP A 95 -10.82 -10.43 17.95
CA ASP A 95 -10.85 -9.23 18.79
C ASP A 95 -10.06 -8.08 18.19
N ALA A 96 -10.11 -6.93 18.83
CA ALA A 96 -9.37 -5.73 18.41
C ALA A 96 -7.85 -5.94 18.44
N ALA A 97 -7.31 -6.72 19.37
CA ALA A 97 -5.89 -7.00 19.47
C ALA A 97 -5.39 -7.78 18.25
N HIS A 98 -6.17 -8.74 17.77
CA HIS A 98 -5.89 -9.47 16.54
C HIS A 98 -5.85 -8.53 15.33
N VAL A 99 -6.83 -7.61 15.21
CA VAL A 99 -6.84 -6.61 14.13
C VAL A 99 -5.64 -5.67 14.23
N GLN A 100 -5.31 -5.17 15.42
CA GLN A 100 -4.16 -4.30 15.64
C GLN A 100 -2.83 -4.96 15.23
N ALA A 101 -2.65 -6.22 15.60
CA ALA A 101 -1.42 -6.97 15.26
C ALA A 101 -1.20 -7.10 13.74
N GLY A 102 -2.26 -7.20 12.96
CA GLY A 102 -2.20 -7.32 11.49
C GLY A 102 -2.41 -6.03 10.72
N ALA A 103 -2.75 -4.92 11.40
CA ALA A 103 -3.25 -3.69 10.77
C ALA A 103 -2.32 -3.16 9.67
N ARG A 104 -1.04 -2.98 9.96
CA ARG A 104 -0.06 -2.49 8.98
C ARG A 104 -0.01 -3.37 7.74
N ARG A 105 0.07 -4.68 7.93
CA ARG A 105 0.15 -5.64 6.83
C ARG A 105 -1.11 -5.60 5.97
N ALA A 106 -2.28 -5.60 6.60
CA ALA A 106 -3.55 -5.55 5.90
C ALA A 106 -3.69 -4.27 5.08
N THR A 107 -3.49 -3.10 5.69
CA THR A 107 -3.62 -1.81 5.01
C THR A 107 -2.63 -1.64 3.86
N LEU A 108 -1.36 -2.01 4.05
CA LEU A 108 -0.38 -1.98 2.96
C LEU A 108 -0.73 -2.96 1.84
N THR A 109 -1.31 -4.11 2.16
CA THR A 109 -1.78 -5.06 1.13
C THR A 109 -2.91 -4.46 0.31
N LEU A 110 -3.90 -3.81 0.95
CA LEU A 110 -5.00 -3.14 0.25
C LEU A 110 -4.48 -2.03 -0.67
N GLY A 111 -3.61 -1.15 -0.18
CA GLY A 111 -3.04 -0.05 -0.96
C GLY A 111 -2.26 -0.56 -2.17
N ARG A 112 -1.32 -1.48 -1.97
CA ARG A 112 -0.51 -2.07 -3.05
C ARG A 112 -1.35 -2.87 -4.06
N SER A 113 -2.42 -3.51 -3.61
CA SER A 113 -3.33 -4.20 -4.52
C SER A 113 -4.07 -3.21 -5.43
N LEU A 114 -4.51 -2.08 -4.87
CA LEU A 114 -5.13 -1.02 -5.67
C LEU A 114 -4.14 -0.42 -6.66
N GLU A 115 -2.91 -0.09 -6.22
CA GLU A 115 -1.84 0.40 -7.10
C GLU A 115 -1.57 -0.57 -8.26
N LEU A 116 -1.39 -1.86 -7.96
CA LEU A 116 -1.14 -2.88 -8.97
C LEU A 116 -2.31 -3.02 -9.97
N ALA A 117 -3.54 -2.97 -9.48
CA ALA A 117 -4.72 -3.06 -10.34
C ALA A 117 -4.84 -1.83 -11.25
N LEU A 118 -4.62 -0.62 -10.73
CA LEU A 118 -4.64 0.61 -11.52
C LEU A 118 -3.54 0.63 -12.59
N LEU A 119 -2.34 0.11 -12.28
CA LEU A 119 -1.27 -0.06 -13.28
C LEU A 119 -1.63 -1.08 -14.36
N ALA A 120 -2.40 -2.10 -14.02
CA ALA A 120 -2.87 -3.10 -14.98
C ALA A 120 -4.03 -2.58 -15.87
N GLU A 121 -4.72 -1.52 -15.46
CA GLU A 121 -5.80 -0.88 -16.21
C GLU A 121 -5.27 -0.01 -17.37
N HIS A 122 -4.02 0.51 -17.25
CA HIS A 122 -3.36 1.38 -18.23
C HIS A 122 -2.34 0.65 -19.10
#